data_5e3b21e79414da3e9d4b6b03c90970ac
#
_entry.id   5e3b21e79414da3e9d4b6b03c90970ac
#
_cell.length_a   1.000
_cell.length_b   1.000
_cell.length_c   1.000
_cell.angle_alpha   90.00
_cell.angle_beta   90.00
_cell.angle_gamma   90.00
#
_symmetry.space_group_name_H-M   'P 1'
#
loop_
_entity.id
_entity.type
_entity.pdbx_description
1 polymer ?
#
loop_
_entity_poly.entity_id
_entity_poly.type
_entity_poly.pdbx_seq_one_letter_code
_entity_poly.pdbx_strand_id
1 'polypeptide(L)'
;MQHFFINKNQKENNIIKIVGNDVNHIKNVLRCKINEKLEISVIETEERYLVEILELNKENIICKVVEKIEDDFESNVNLNIIQALPKADKMELIIQKCTELGVKEITPLELERCIVKISGKDVEKKLERWQTIAETAAKQCRRSIIPKINNLYNLKNIEEIIKENDLVILAYENETENSLKDIINELKFRNLQQEISIAALNNFGNIKKETKKEDNISIGIIIGPEGGLEEKEVEYLKNLGVKSVSLGKRILRTETVAIVLASIIMYELGNLGEICDYLGPNL
;
A
#
# COMPACT_ATOMS: atom_id res chain seq x y z
N MET A 1 9.39 17.83 8.26
CA MET A 1 10.66 17.47 7.61
C MET A 1 10.35 16.87 6.25
N GLN A 2 11.20 17.07 5.24
CA GLN A 2 10.95 16.56 3.88
C GLN A 2 11.45 15.13 3.76
N HIS A 3 10.71 14.29 3.02
CA HIS A 3 10.99 12.88 2.88
C HIS A 3 11.24 12.51 1.40
N PHE A 4 12.25 11.66 1.15
CA PHE A 4 12.65 11.22 -0.18
C PHE A 4 12.95 9.73 -0.20
N PHE A 5 12.86 9.13 -1.39
CA PHE A 5 13.24 7.74 -1.63
C PHE A 5 14.54 7.68 -2.42
N ILE A 6 15.38 6.71 -2.09
CA ILE A 6 16.61 6.40 -2.83
C ILE A 6 16.71 4.90 -3.08
N ASN A 7 17.49 4.52 -4.08
CA ASN A 7 17.89 3.13 -4.27
C ASN A 7 19.06 2.78 -3.35
N LYS A 8 19.20 1.52 -3.01
CA LYS A 8 20.26 1.01 -2.12
C LYS A 8 21.68 1.39 -2.57
N ASN A 9 21.94 1.43 -3.88
CA ASN A 9 23.24 1.82 -4.44
C ASN A 9 23.63 3.29 -4.22
N GLN A 10 22.69 4.13 -3.77
CA GLN A 10 22.93 5.53 -3.43
C GLN A 10 23.40 5.73 -1.98
N LYS A 11 23.41 4.65 -1.17
CA LYS A 11 23.89 4.64 0.21
C LYS A 11 25.17 3.82 0.33
N GLU A 12 26.23 4.45 0.83
CA GLU A 12 27.48 3.80 1.14
C GLU A 12 27.90 4.17 2.57
N ASN A 13 27.92 3.19 3.47
CA ASN A 13 28.18 3.41 4.90
C ASN A 13 27.25 4.50 5.47
N ASN A 14 27.83 5.59 5.98
CA ASN A 14 27.12 6.73 6.57
C ASN A 14 26.89 7.88 5.59
N ILE A 15 27.11 7.66 4.31
CA ILE A 15 26.93 8.69 3.25
C ILE A 15 25.81 8.27 2.32
N ILE A 16 24.95 9.21 2.00
CA ILE A 16 23.87 9.06 1.02
C ILE A 16 24.07 10.09 -0.08
N LYS A 17 24.00 9.62 -1.33
CA LYS A 17 24.11 10.44 -2.54
C LYS A 17 22.77 10.50 -3.25
N ILE A 18 22.02 11.60 -3.06
CA ILE A 18 20.76 11.84 -3.77
C ILE A 18 21.07 12.29 -5.19
N VAL A 19 20.42 11.69 -6.19
CA VAL A 19 20.57 12.00 -7.61
C VAL A 19 19.22 12.12 -8.31
N GLY A 20 19.22 12.59 -9.55
CA GLY A 20 18.00 12.67 -10.37
C GLY A 20 17.10 13.86 -10.04
N ASN A 21 15.81 13.70 -10.20
CA ASN A 21 14.82 14.79 -10.10
C ASN A 21 14.75 15.39 -8.69
N ASP A 22 15.03 14.63 -7.66
CA ASP A 22 14.98 15.08 -6.27
C ASP A 22 16.06 16.13 -5.98
N VAL A 23 17.19 16.14 -6.72
CA VAL A 23 18.21 17.20 -6.61
C VAL A 23 17.64 18.56 -6.92
N ASN A 24 16.90 18.68 -8.03
CA ASN A 24 16.25 19.93 -8.41
C ASN A 24 15.16 20.32 -7.41
N HIS A 25 14.39 19.38 -6.93
CA HIS A 25 13.34 19.61 -5.93
C HIS A 25 13.93 20.16 -4.63
N ILE A 26 14.95 19.52 -4.07
CA ILE A 26 15.59 19.93 -2.82
C ILE A 26 16.22 21.33 -2.94
N LYS A 27 16.94 21.58 -4.04
CA LYS A 27 17.68 22.84 -4.21
C LYS A 27 16.81 24.03 -4.59
N ASN A 28 15.92 23.83 -5.58
CA ASN A 28 15.26 24.95 -6.26
C ASN A 28 13.81 25.13 -5.80
N VAL A 29 13.12 24.06 -5.45
CA VAL A 29 11.73 24.11 -4.96
C VAL A 29 11.72 24.32 -3.45
N LEU A 30 12.36 23.42 -2.71
CA LEU A 30 12.42 23.47 -1.25
C LEU A 30 13.46 24.47 -0.72
N ARG A 31 14.48 24.78 -1.55
CA ARG A 31 15.57 25.69 -1.23
C ARG A 31 16.33 25.31 0.04
N CYS A 32 16.52 24.00 0.24
CA CYS A 32 17.27 23.48 1.38
C CYS A 32 18.71 23.98 1.38
N LYS A 33 19.28 24.08 2.58
CA LYS A 33 20.64 24.56 2.82
C LYS A 33 21.53 23.46 3.38
N ILE A 34 22.84 23.66 3.37
CA ILE A 34 23.80 22.81 4.07
C ILE A 34 23.46 22.81 5.57
N ASN A 35 23.62 21.66 6.22
CA ASN A 35 23.25 21.33 7.60
C ASN A 35 21.74 21.20 7.87
N GLU A 36 20.90 21.36 6.85
CA GLU A 36 19.48 21.01 7.02
C GLU A 36 19.28 19.48 6.99
N LYS A 37 18.25 19.01 7.69
CA LYS A 37 17.96 17.59 7.84
C LYS A 37 16.82 17.17 6.90
N LEU A 38 16.97 15.97 6.36
CA LEU A 38 15.98 15.28 5.52
C LEU A 38 15.73 13.89 6.07
N GLU A 39 14.55 13.34 5.76
CA GLU A 39 14.27 11.92 5.95
C GLU A 39 14.46 11.19 4.61
N ILE A 40 15.12 10.04 4.66
CA ILE A 40 15.39 9.22 3.49
C ILE A 40 14.93 7.79 3.75
N SER A 41 14.14 7.23 2.83
CA SER A 41 13.84 5.79 2.79
C SER A 41 14.60 5.12 1.66
N VAL A 42 15.15 3.94 1.94
CA VAL A 42 15.83 3.09 0.95
C VAL A 42 14.82 2.09 0.41
N ILE A 43 14.50 2.16 -0.88
CA ILE A 43 13.39 1.42 -1.50
C ILE A 43 13.53 -0.09 -1.27
N GLU A 44 14.72 -0.67 -1.48
CA GLU A 44 14.92 -2.11 -1.47
C GLU A 44 15.02 -2.72 -0.05
N THR A 45 15.31 -1.90 0.96
CA THR A 45 15.46 -2.37 2.36
C THR A 45 14.39 -1.84 3.29
N GLU A 46 13.57 -0.91 2.81
CA GLU A 46 12.52 -0.21 3.59
C GLU A 46 13.05 0.54 4.81
N GLU A 47 14.38 0.63 4.92
CA GLU A 47 15.04 1.33 6.03
C GLU A 47 14.93 2.83 5.88
N ARG A 48 14.71 3.51 7.00
CA ARG A 48 14.61 4.98 7.07
C ARG A 48 15.78 5.58 7.83
N TYR A 49 16.18 6.76 7.38
CA TYR A 49 17.31 7.48 7.96
C TYR A 49 17.00 8.97 8.09
N LEU A 50 17.38 9.55 9.21
CA LEU A 50 17.56 10.98 9.34
C LEU A 50 18.95 11.33 8.81
N VAL A 51 19.01 12.25 7.87
CA VAL A 51 20.27 12.66 7.23
C VAL A 51 20.45 14.17 7.31
N GLU A 52 21.69 14.62 7.28
CA GLU A 52 22.09 16.02 7.23
C GLU A 52 22.79 16.32 5.91
N ILE A 53 22.41 17.40 5.25
CA ILE A 53 22.99 17.83 3.97
C ILE A 53 24.40 18.35 4.21
N LEU A 54 25.40 17.71 3.58
CA LEU A 54 26.78 18.17 3.59
C LEU A 54 27.12 19.03 2.38
N GLU A 55 26.62 18.64 1.19
CA GLU A 55 26.93 19.32 -0.08
C GLU A 55 25.71 19.40 -0.98
N LEU A 56 25.58 20.53 -1.66
CA LEU A 56 24.54 20.81 -2.67
C LEU A 56 25.19 21.02 -4.04
N ASN A 57 25.58 19.93 -4.72
CA ASN A 57 26.20 19.97 -6.03
C ASN A 57 25.17 20.15 -7.16
N LYS A 58 25.62 20.33 -8.39
CA LYS A 58 24.74 20.53 -9.54
C LYS A 58 23.91 19.29 -9.86
N GLU A 59 24.50 18.10 -9.76
CA GLU A 59 23.93 16.82 -10.19
C GLU A 59 23.62 15.87 -9.03
N ASN A 60 24.06 16.19 -7.83
CA ASN A 60 23.83 15.37 -6.65
C ASN A 60 23.82 16.20 -5.36
N ILE A 61 23.26 15.58 -4.31
CA ILE A 61 23.30 16.10 -2.94
C ILE A 61 23.94 15.03 -2.10
N ILE A 62 24.98 15.41 -1.33
CA ILE A 62 25.66 14.52 -0.42
C ILE A 62 25.11 14.76 0.98
N CYS A 63 24.65 13.68 1.61
CA CYS A 63 24.13 13.70 2.97
C CYS A 63 24.90 12.73 3.84
N LYS A 64 25.01 13.07 5.12
CA LYS A 64 25.50 12.18 6.17
C LYS A 64 24.35 11.61 6.96
N VAL A 65 24.36 10.30 7.20
CA VAL A 65 23.42 9.65 8.10
C VAL A 65 23.67 10.15 9.53
N VAL A 66 22.64 10.70 10.16
CA VAL A 66 22.64 11.13 11.56
C VAL A 66 22.21 9.97 12.44
N GLU A 67 21.09 9.33 12.09
CA GLU A 67 20.55 8.16 12.78
C GLU A 67 19.69 7.31 11.86
N LYS A 68 19.53 6.04 12.19
CA LYS A 68 18.51 5.18 11.61
C LYS A 68 17.21 5.40 12.39
N ILE A 69 16.13 5.67 11.66
CA ILE A 69 14.82 5.84 12.26
C ILE A 69 14.23 4.42 12.40
N GLU A 70 14.08 3.99 13.65
CA GLU A 70 13.43 2.72 13.96
C GLU A 70 11.99 3.03 14.37
N ASP A 71 11.11 3.08 13.40
CA ASP A 71 9.68 3.22 13.59
C ASP A 71 8.94 2.22 12.70
N ASP A 72 7.77 1.82 13.16
CA ASP A 72 6.91 0.88 12.47
C ASP A 72 5.71 1.63 11.84
N PHE A 73 6.01 2.51 10.88
CA PHE A 73 4.97 3.27 10.16
C PHE A 73 4.17 2.39 9.20
N GLU A 74 4.71 1.24 8.80
CA GLU A 74 4.04 0.37 7.86
C GLU A 74 3.18 -0.67 8.58
N SER A 75 2.00 -0.88 8.05
CA SER A 75 1.09 -1.89 8.55
C SER A 75 1.65 -3.31 8.35
N ASN A 76 1.35 -4.19 9.29
CA ASN A 76 1.53 -5.64 9.18
C ASN A 76 0.51 -6.31 8.24
N VAL A 77 -0.46 -5.56 7.72
CA VAL A 77 -1.41 -6.03 6.69
C VAL A 77 -0.90 -5.69 5.30
N ASN A 78 -0.73 -6.70 4.46
CA ASN A 78 -0.46 -6.53 3.03
C ASN A 78 -1.79 -6.35 2.28
N LEU A 79 -2.24 -5.11 2.13
CA LEU A 79 -3.49 -4.81 1.46
C LEU A 79 -3.26 -4.51 -0.02
N ASN A 80 -3.94 -5.26 -0.90
CA ASN A 80 -3.96 -5.05 -2.35
C ASN A 80 -5.35 -4.58 -2.80
N ILE A 81 -5.46 -3.39 -3.36
CA ILE A 81 -6.68 -2.88 -3.97
C ILE A 81 -6.73 -3.29 -5.44
N ILE A 82 -7.58 -4.25 -5.77
CA ILE A 82 -7.80 -4.76 -7.14
C ILE A 82 -8.96 -3.95 -7.73
N GLN A 83 -8.63 -2.83 -8.37
CA GLN A 83 -9.57 -1.81 -8.80
C GLN A 83 -9.92 -1.97 -10.27
N ALA A 84 -11.18 -2.24 -10.56
CA ALA A 84 -11.69 -2.15 -11.94
C ALA A 84 -11.50 -0.73 -12.50
N LEU A 85 -11.07 -0.62 -13.76
CA LEU A 85 -10.74 0.66 -14.40
C LEU A 85 -11.91 1.65 -14.31
N PRO A 86 -11.81 2.71 -13.50
CA PRO A 86 -12.85 3.71 -13.37
C PRO A 86 -12.72 4.79 -14.45
N LYS A 87 -13.76 5.62 -14.59
CA LYS A 87 -13.76 6.77 -15.49
C LYS A 87 -12.90 7.93 -14.95
N ALA A 88 -12.45 8.75 -15.88
CA ALA A 88 -11.72 9.99 -15.60
C ALA A 88 -10.50 9.80 -14.67
N ASP A 89 -10.29 10.73 -13.75
CA ASP A 89 -9.13 10.77 -12.86
C ASP A 89 -9.34 10.00 -11.54
N LYS A 90 -10.42 9.20 -11.45
CA LYS A 90 -10.74 8.47 -10.22
C LYS A 90 -9.69 7.47 -9.81
N MET A 91 -9.01 6.83 -10.79
CA MET A 91 -7.91 5.91 -10.47
C MET A 91 -6.77 6.64 -9.76
N GLU A 92 -6.46 7.86 -10.16
CA GLU A 92 -5.42 8.67 -9.53
C GLU A 92 -5.80 9.06 -8.09
N LEU A 93 -7.06 9.41 -7.86
CA LEU A 93 -7.58 9.67 -6.51
C LEU A 93 -7.51 8.42 -5.63
N ILE A 94 -7.90 7.26 -6.16
CA ILE A 94 -7.83 5.97 -5.44
C ILE A 94 -6.39 5.68 -5.05
N ILE A 95 -5.45 5.77 -6.00
CA ILE A 95 -4.02 5.53 -5.75
C ILE A 95 -3.51 6.46 -4.65
N GLN A 96 -3.77 7.76 -4.77
CA GLN A 96 -3.35 8.73 -3.77
C GLN A 96 -3.88 8.39 -2.38
N LYS A 97 -5.20 8.18 -2.25
CA LYS A 97 -5.82 7.97 -0.93
C LYS A 97 -5.52 6.60 -0.34
N CYS A 98 -5.46 5.56 -1.17
CA CYS A 98 -5.06 4.24 -0.70
C CYS A 98 -3.58 4.21 -0.26
N THR A 99 -2.71 4.98 -0.92
CA THR A 99 -1.32 5.17 -0.47
C THR A 99 -1.28 5.81 0.93
N GLU A 100 -2.01 6.90 1.13
CA GLU A 100 -2.11 7.58 2.43
C GLU A 100 -2.65 6.66 3.55
N LEU A 101 -3.50 5.69 3.19
CA LEU A 101 -4.11 4.71 4.12
C LEU A 101 -3.26 3.46 4.37
N GLY A 102 -2.04 3.37 3.81
CA GLY A 102 -1.15 2.24 4.09
C GLY A 102 -1.28 1.05 3.13
N VAL A 103 -2.09 1.13 2.06
CA VAL A 103 -2.19 0.07 1.04
C VAL A 103 -0.82 -0.20 0.44
N LYS A 104 -0.44 -1.48 0.28
CA LYS A 104 0.88 -1.88 -0.26
C LYS A 104 0.88 -2.12 -1.76
N GLU A 105 -0.26 -2.53 -2.31
CA GLU A 105 -0.38 -2.80 -3.74
C GLU A 105 -1.69 -2.28 -4.31
N ILE A 106 -1.66 -1.84 -5.57
CA ILE A 106 -2.85 -1.47 -6.33
C ILE A 106 -2.78 -2.16 -7.68
N THR A 107 -3.78 -2.99 -7.96
CA THR A 107 -3.88 -3.80 -9.17
C THR A 107 -4.99 -3.29 -10.06
N PRO A 108 -4.69 -2.66 -11.20
CA PRO A 108 -5.70 -2.30 -12.18
C PRO A 108 -6.35 -3.56 -12.78
N LEU A 109 -7.69 -3.56 -12.87
CA LEU A 109 -8.46 -4.69 -13.39
C LEU A 109 -9.36 -4.24 -14.55
N GLU A 110 -9.36 -4.97 -15.64
CA GLU A 110 -10.30 -4.76 -16.74
C GLU A 110 -11.45 -5.76 -16.65
N LEU A 111 -12.67 -5.25 -16.47
CA LEU A 111 -13.93 -5.99 -16.44
C LEU A 111 -14.82 -5.60 -17.63
N GLU A 112 -15.86 -6.39 -17.86
CA GLU A 112 -16.75 -6.21 -19.03
C GLU A 112 -17.37 -4.81 -19.07
N ARG A 113 -17.89 -4.34 -17.93
CA ARG A 113 -18.57 -3.04 -17.81
C ARG A 113 -17.64 -1.86 -17.58
N CYS A 114 -16.32 -2.05 -17.67
CA CYS A 114 -15.38 -0.95 -17.71
C CYS A 114 -15.58 -0.16 -19.01
N ILE A 115 -15.91 1.13 -18.89
CA ILE A 115 -16.01 2.03 -20.06
C ILE A 115 -14.63 2.39 -20.57
N VAL A 116 -13.68 2.55 -19.66
CA VAL A 116 -12.28 2.79 -20.01
C VAL A 116 -11.63 1.47 -20.37
N LYS A 117 -11.10 1.40 -21.58
CA LYS A 117 -10.29 0.29 -22.08
C LYS A 117 -8.90 0.84 -22.37
N ILE A 118 -7.88 0.14 -21.91
CA ILE A 118 -6.49 0.52 -22.10
C ILE A 118 -5.78 -0.62 -22.82
N SER A 119 -5.04 -0.32 -23.88
CA SER A 119 -4.35 -1.36 -24.66
C SER A 119 -3.01 -0.89 -25.19
N GLY A 120 -2.15 -1.84 -25.51
CA GLY A 120 -0.86 -1.60 -26.12
C GLY A 120 0.03 -0.66 -25.30
N LYS A 121 0.67 0.29 -25.98
CA LYS A 121 1.62 1.26 -25.36
C LYS A 121 0.98 2.20 -24.33
N ASP A 122 -0.33 2.34 -24.32
CA ASP A 122 -1.02 3.22 -23.36
C ASP A 122 -1.07 2.58 -21.96
N VAL A 123 -0.98 1.25 -21.87
CA VAL A 123 -0.91 0.54 -20.58
C VAL A 123 0.36 0.97 -19.82
N GLU A 124 1.52 0.84 -20.45
CA GLU A 124 2.81 1.18 -19.82
C GLU A 124 2.83 2.63 -19.34
N LYS A 125 2.44 3.58 -20.21
CA LYS A 125 2.39 5.01 -19.86
C LYS A 125 1.46 5.30 -18.66
N LYS A 126 0.30 4.61 -18.58
CA LYS A 126 -0.60 4.79 -17.45
C LYS A 126 -0.04 4.17 -16.17
N LEU A 127 0.54 2.98 -16.24
CA LEU A 127 1.18 2.35 -15.08
C LEU A 127 2.33 3.21 -14.53
N GLU A 128 3.19 3.75 -15.40
CA GLU A 128 4.27 4.67 -15.01
C GLU A 128 3.73 5.94 -14.33
N ARG A 129 2.67 6.54 -14.92
CA ARG A 129 2.01 7.71 -14.33
C ARG A 129 1.41 7.39 -12.95
N TRP A 130 0.72 6.27 -12.82
CA TRP A 130 0.12 5.83 -11.57
C TRP A 130 1.17 5.50 -10.51
N GLN A 131 2.30 4.88 -10.90
CA GLN A 131 3.42 4.64 -9.99
C GLN A 131 4.04 5.97 -9.49
N THR A 132 4.13 6.98 -10.34
CA THR A 132 4.60 8.32 -9.95
C THR A 132 3.65 8.99 -8.94
N ILE A 133 2.33 8.78 -9.09
CA ILE A 133 1.34 9.28 -8.14
C ILE A 133 1.49 8.58 -6.78
N ALA A 134 1.65 7.25 -6.78
CA ALA A 134 1.90 6.48 -5.56
C ALA A 134 3.18 6.96 -4.84
N GLU A 135 4.27 7.15 -5.56
CA GLU A 135 5.53 7.69 -5.02
C GLU A 135 5.35 9.08 -4.41
N THR A 136 4.65 9.98 -5.12
CA THR A 136 4.39 11.34 -4.64
C THR A 136 3.55 11.34 -3.36
N ALA A 137 2.52 10.50 -3.31
CA ALA A 137 1.68 10.34 -2.13
C ALA A 137 2.47 9.74 -0.96
N ALA A 138 3.31 8.71 -1.20
CA ALA A 138 4.15 8.09 -0.18
C ALA A 138 5.16 9.10 0.43
N LYS A 139 5.79 9.93 -0.41
CA LYS A 139 6.66 11.03 0.06
C LYS A 139 5.90 12.01 0.97
N GLN A 140 4.68 12.38 0.58
CA GLN A 140 3.89 13.36 1.30
C GLN A 140 3.41 12.83 2.66
N CYS A 141 2.96 11.58 2.75
CA CYS A 141 2.51 10.95 4.00
C CYS A 141 3.63 10.24 4.78
N ARG A 142 4.89 10.37 4.36
CA ARG A 142 6.10 9.86 5.01
C ARG A 142 6.15 8.34 5.17
N ARG A 143 5.56 7.60 4.25
CA ARG A 143 5.67 6.15 4.24
C ARG A 143 7.10 5.71 3.94
N SER A 144 7.52 4.58 4.52
CA SER A 144 8.81 3.94 4.19
C SER A 144 8.74 3.13 2.88
N ILE A 145 7.53 2.76 2.44
CA ILE A 145 7.27 1.96 1.26
C ILE A 145 6.49 2.78 0.21
N ILE A 146 6.88 2.65 -1.05
CA ILE A 146 6.08 3.13 -2.18
C ILE A 146 5.14 1.99 -2.60
N PRO A 147 3.81 2.17 -2.57
CA PRO A 147 2.89 1.14 -3.06
C PRO A 147 3.20 0.72 -4.47
N LYS A 148 3.17 -0.56 -4.73
CA LYS A 148 3.39 -1.11 -6.07
C LYS A 148 2.12 -0.99 -6.89
N ILE A 149 2.23 -0.42 -8.10
CA ILE A 149 1.18 -0.50 -9.10
C ILE A 149 1.46 -1.74 -9.96
N ASN A 150 0.60 -2.74 -9.84
CA ASN A 150 0.71 -3.98 -10.59
C ASN A 150 0.34 -3.79 -12.07
N ASN A 151 0.64 -4.78 -12.89
CA ASN A 151 0.21 -4.80 -14.28
C ASN A 151 -1.31 -4.77 -14.40
N LEU A 152 -1.82 -4.45 -15.58
CA LEU A 152 -3.25 -4.54 -15.88
C LEU A 152 -3.68 -6.01 -15.96
N TYR A 153 -4.61 -6.39 -15.09
CA TYR A 153 -5.23 -7.72 -15.07
C TYR A 153 -6.61 -7.72 -15.71
N ASN A 154 -7.10 -8.90 -16.02
CA ASN A 154 -8.46 -9.19 -16.44
C ASN A 154 -8.91 -10.54 -15.87
N LEU A 155 -10.14 -10.96 -16.10
CA LEU A 155 -10.64 -12.22 -15.55
C LEU A 155 -9.87 -13.46 -15.98
N LYS A 156 -9.14 -13.43 -17.09
CA LYS A 156 -8.39 -14.61 -17.57
C LYS A 156 -7.15 -14.90 -16.74
N ASN A 157 -6.57 -13.88 -16.12
CA ASN A 157 -5.36 -13.99 -15.31
C ASN A 157 -5.53 -13.54 -13.85
N ILE A 158 -6.76 -13.20 -13.41
CA ILE A 158 -7.04 -12.77 -12.03
C ILE A 158 -6.71 -13.85 -10.99
N GLU A 159 -6.73 -15.13 -11.38
CA GLU A 159 -6.42 -16.25 -10.49
C GLU A 159 -5.01 -16.16 -9.91
N GLU A 160 -4.06 -15.57 -10.63
CA GLU A 160 -2.69 -15.34 -10.15
C GLU A 160 -2.70 -14.46 -8.91
N ILE A 161 -3.38 -13.30 -8.99
CA ILE A 161 -3.52 -12.35 -7.88
C ILE A 161 -4.33 -12.95 -6.72
N ILE A 162 -5.37 -13.74 -7.02
CA ILE A 162 -6.18 -14.37 -5.97
C ILE A 162 -5.32 -15.33 -5.14
N LYS A 163 -4.44 -16.09 -5.77
CA LYS A 163 -3.54 -17.05 -5.09
C LYS A 163 -2.44 -16.41 -4.24
N GLU A 164 -2.07 -15.16 -4.56
CA GLU A 164 -1.07 -14.40 -3.81
C GLU A 164 -1.61 -13.80 -2.50
N ASN A 165 -2.93 -13.85 -2.30
CA ASN A 165 -3.59 -13.29 -1.11
C ASN A 165 -4.19 -14.41 -0.24
N ASP A 166 -4.08 -14.27 1.08
CA ASP A 166 -4.69 -15.20 2.05
C ASP A 166 -6.22 -15.09 2.05
N LEU A 167 -6.73 -13.93 1.70
CA LEU A 167 -8.15 -13.65 1.54
C LEU A 167 -8.37 -12.66 0.41
N VAL A 168 -9.36 -12.93 -0.44
CA VAL A 168 -9.84 -11.94 -1.42
C VAL A 168 -11.31 -11.64 -1.18
N ILE A 169 -11.64 -10.35 -1.08
CA ILE A 169 -12.97 -9.82 -0.83
C ILE A 169 -13.47 -9.12 -2.11
N LEU A 170 -14.70 -9.37 -2.51
CA LEU A 170 -15.40 -8.65 -3.57
C LEU A 170 -16.46 -7.72 -2.95
N ALA A 171 -16.30 -6.42 -3.13
CA ALA A 171 -17.36 -5.47 -2.80
C ALA A 171 -18.49 -5.58 -3.84
N TYR A 172 -19.66 -6.06 -3.40
CA TYR A 172 -20.78 -6.33 -4.31
C TYR A 172 -22.09 -5.79 -3.76
N GLU A 173 -22.74 -4.92 -4.52
CA GLU A 173 -23.96 -4.21 -4.09
C GLU A 173 -25.18 -5.11 -3.88
N ASN A 174 -25.23 -6.25 -4.58
CA ASN A 174 -26.34 -7.22 -4.47
C ASN A 174 -26.03 -8.35 -3.48
N GLU A 175 -24.94 -8.26 -2.70
CA GLU A 175 -24.67 -9.23 -1.66
C GLU A 175 -25.63 -9.04 -0.47
N THR A 176 -26.28 -10.12 -0.03
CA THR A 176 -27.31 -10.08 1.03
C THR A 176 -26.98 -10.97 2.22
N GLU A 177 -26.01 -11.86 2.11
CA GLU A 177 -25.70 -12.87 3.12
C GLU A 177 -24.50 -12.49 3.97
N ASN A 178 -23.45 -11.95 3.34
CA ASN A 178 -22.19 -11.67 4.01
C ASN A 178 -21.97 -10.17 4.22
N SER A 179 -21.71 -9.78 5.46
CA SER A 179 -21.25 -8.43 5.77
C SER A 179 -19.72 -8.37 5.88
N LEU A 180 -19.15 -7.20 5.61
CA LEU A 180 -17.72 -6.97 5.83
C LEU A 180 -17.35 -7.22 7.30
N LYS A 181 -18.22 -6.87 8.23
CA LYS A 181 -18.01 -7.03 9.67
C LYS A 181 -17.82 -8.51 10.06
N ASP A 182 -18.60 -9.41 9.47
CA ASP A 182 -18.50 -10.85 9.76
C ASP A 182 -17.14 -11.40 9.30
N ILE A 183 -16.70 -11.01 8.10
CA ILE A 183 -15.39 -11.43 7.57
C ILE A 183 -14.23 -10.90 8.43
N ILE A 184 -14.28 -9.63 8.85
CA ILE A 184 -13.26 -9.08 9.74
C ILE A 184 -13.21 -9.80 11.08
N ASN A 185 -14.37 -10.09 11.67
CA ASN A 185 -14.45 -10.85 12.92
C ASN A 185 -13.87 -12.26 12.76
N GLU A 186 -14.13 -12.93 11.63
CA GLU A 186 -13.54 -14.25 11.32
C GLU A 186 -12.01 -14.16 11.25
N LEU A 187 -11.47 -13.15 10.61
CA LEU A 187 -10.02 -12.93 10.52
C LEU A 187 -9.39 -12.68 11.90
N LYS A 188 -9.98 -11.79 12.69
CA LYS A 188 -9.52 -11.53 14.06
C LYS A 188 -9.49 -12.78 14.92
N PHE A 189 -10.52 -13.61 14.80
CA PHE A 189 -10.59 -14.87 15.54
C PHE A 189 -9.50 -15.86 15.11
N ARG A 190 -9.22 -15.97 13.81
CA ARG A 190 -8.12 -16.81 13.29
C ARG A 190 -6.76 -16.36 13.79
N ASN A 191 -6.48 -15.05 13.75
CA ASN A 191 -5.23 -14.48 14.24
C ASN A 191 -5.05 -14.79 15.73
N LEU A 192 -6.09 -14.58 16.55
CA LEU A 192 -6.05 -14.89 17.98
C LEU A 192 -5.78 -16.39 18.26
N GLN A 193 -6.37 -17.30 17.48
CA GLN A 193 -6.10 -18.74 17.61
C GLN A 193 -4.64 -19.08 17.25
N GLN A 194 -4.06 -18.44 16.25
CA GLN A 194 -2.66 -18.62 15.86
C GLN A 194 -1.72 -18.15 16.98
N GLU A 195 -1.96 -16.97 17.54
CA GLU A 195 -1.20 -16.43 18.67
C GLU A 195 -1.24 -17.35 19.90
N ILE A 196 -2.42 -17.85 20.26
CA ILE A 196 -2.58 -18.81 21.37
C ILE A 196 -1.80 -20.10 21.08
N SER A 197 -1.86 -20.60 19.87
CA SER A 197 -1.15 -21.82 19.47
C SER A 197 0.38 -21.64 19.53
N ILE A 198 0.88 -20.50 19.09
CA ILE A 198 2.31 -20.13 19.15
C ILE A 198 2.74 -19.97 20.59
N ALA A 199 1.97 -19.28 21.42
CA ALA A 199 2.26 -19.09 22.86
C ALA A 199 2.28 -20.42 23.61
N ALA A 200 1.35 -21.33 23.30
CA ALA A 200 1.34 -22.68 23.88
C ALA A 200 2.58 -23.49 23.48
N LEU A 201 3.01 -23.44 22.24
CA LEU A 201 4.23 -24.11 21.76
C LEU A 201 5.51 -23.54 22.40
N ASN A 202 5.57 -22.23 22.61
CA ASN A 202 6.71 -21.58 23.26
C ASN A 202 6.84 -21.94 24.77
N ASN A 203 5.73 -22.23 25.44
CA ASN A 203 5.71 -22.66 26.83
C ASN A 203 6.15 -24.13 27.04
N PHE A 204 6.14 -24.95 25.99
CA PHE A 204 6.49 -26.38 26.05
C PHE A 204 7.92 -26.70 25.57
N GLY A 205 8.69 -25.74 25.07
CA GLY A 205 10.05 -26.01 24.57
C GLY A 205 10.97 -24.79 24.68
N ASN A 206 12.16 -25.03 25.31
CA ASN A 206 13.30 -24.10 25.31
C ASN A 206 13.90 -23.88 23.89
N ILE A 207 13.07 -23.50 22.95
CA ILE A 207 13.54 -23.13 21.61
C ILE A 207 13.61 -21.60 21.59
N LYS A 208 14.84 -21.07 21.66
CA LYS A 208 15.12 -19.72 21.20
C LYS A 208 14.73 -19.67 19.71
N LYS A 209 13.47 -19.36 19.43
CA LYS A 209 13.10 -18.93 18.10
C LYS A 209 13.52 -17.46 17.99
N GLU A 210 14.39 -17.19 17.01
CA GLU A 210 14.38 -15.89 16.34
C GLU A 210 12.89 -15.57 16.09
N THR A 211 12.45 -14.45 16.60
CA THR A 211 11.12 -13.90 16.31
C THR A 211 11.04 -13.76 14.80
N LYS A 212 10.46 -14.77 14.13
CA LYS A 212 10.01 -14.57 12.75
C LYS A 212 9.10 -13.34 12.81
N LYS A 213 9.38 -12.33 11.99
CA LYS A 213 8.41 -11.29 11.63
C LYS A 213 7.05 -12.03 11.51
N GLU A 214 6.05 -11.59 12.25
CA GLU A 214 4.69 -12.10 12.14
C GLU A 214 4.36 -12.18 10.66
N ASP A 215 3.91 -13.34 10.18
CA ASP A 215 3.58 -13.51 8.78
C ASP A 215 2.46 -12.50 8.47
N ASN A 216 2.79 -11.44 7.74
CA ASN A 216 1.84 -10.38 7.39
C ASN A 216 0.68 -11.02 6.62
N ILE A 217 -0.54 -10.80 7.06
CA ILE A 217 -1.73 -11.24 6.33
C ILE A 217 -1.86 -10.46 5.03
N SER A 218 -2.11 -11.17 3.92
CA SER A 218 -2.32 -10.57 2.61
C SER A 218 -3.80 -10.59 2.23
N ILE A 219 -4.37 -9.40 2.01
CA ILE A 219 -5.79 -9.23 1.70
C ILE A 219 -5.94 -8.51 0.36
N GLY A 220 -6.62 -9.16 -0.59
CA GLY A 220 -7.03 -8.53 -1.84
C GLY A 220 -8.47 -8.01 -1.75
N ILE A 221 -8.74 -6.83 -2.33
CA ILE A 221 -10.08 -6.26 -2.41
C ILE A 221 -10.43 -5.98 -3.86
N ILE A 222 -11.36 -6.71 -4.42
CA ILE A 222 -11.88 -6.48 -5.78
C ILE A 222 -13.02 -5.46 -5.72
N ILE A 223 -12.91 -4.41 -6.54
CA ILE A 223 -13.88 -3.32 -6.62
C ILE A 223 -14.30 -3.15 -8.08
N GLY A 224 -15.61 -3.20 -8.33
CA GLY A 224 -16.19 -3.02 -9.64
C GLY A 224 -16.08 -1.59 -10.20
N PRO A 225 -16.29 -1.42 -11.54
CA PRO A 225 -16.40 -0.10 -12.15
C PRO A 225 -17.75 0.55 -11.84
N GLU A 226 -17.99 1.77 -12.34
CA GLU A 226 -19.27 2.48 -12.15
C GLU A 226 -20.49 1.72 -12.70
N GLY A 227 -20.29 0.85 -13.66
CA GLY A 227 -21.34 -0.01 -14.23
C GLY A 227 -21.63 -1.27 -13.42
N GLY A 228 -20.93 -1.46 -12.29
CA GLY A 228 -20.99 -2.69 -11.49
C GLY A 228 -20.32 -3.89 -12.19
N LEU A 229 -20.53 -5.08 -11.63
CA LEU A 229 -20.06 -6.35 -12.20
C LEU A 229 -21.21 -7.06 -12.92
N GLU A 230 -20.88 -7.88 -13.91
CA GLU A 230 -21.84 -8.83 -14.45
C GLU A 230 -21.98 -10.05 -13.53
N GLU A 231 -23.18 -10.64 -13.47
CA GLU A 231 -23.46 -11.81 -12.63
C GLU A 231 -22.45 -12.95 -12.91
N LYS A 232 -22.14 -13.19 -14.19
CA LYS A 232 -21.15 -14.20 -14.59
C LYS A 232 -19.73 -13.93 -14.05
N GLU A 233 -19.34 -12.64 -13.91
CA GLU A 233 -18.07 -12.26 -13.32
C GLU A 233 -18.05 -12.53 -11.82
N VAL A 234 -19.15 -12.19 -11.15
CA VAL A 234 -19.32 -12.44 -9.70
C VAL A 234 -19.29 -13.94 -9.41
N GLU A 235 -20.02 -14.74 -10.18
CA GLU A 235 -20.07 -16.20 -10.04
C GLU A 235 -18.69 -16.81 -10.29
N TYR A 236 -17.98 -16.37 -11.32
CA TYR A 236 -16.63 -16.82 -11.62
C TYR A 236 -15.68 -16.52 -10.45
N LEU A 237 -15.68 -15.31 -9.90
CA LEU A 237 -14.86 -14.92 -8.76
C LEU A 237 -15.20 -15.72 -7.50
N LYS A 238 -16.50 -15.94 -7.22
CA LYS A 238 -16.94 -16.80 -6.11
C LYS A 238 -16.42 -18.24 -6.26
N ASN A 239 -16.43 -18.79 -7.46
CA ASN A 239 -15.90 -20.14 -7.73
C ASN A 239 -14.38 -20.22 -7.52
N LEU A 240 -13.65 -19.11 -7.60
CA LEU A 240 -12.23 -19.01 -7.25
C LEU A 240 -11.99 -18.80 -5.73
N GLY A 241 -13.04 -18.80 -4.92
CA GLY A 241 -12.93 -18.64 -3.47
C GLY A 241 -13.00 -17.19 -2.98
N VAL A 242 -13.31 -16.23 -3.86
CA VAL A 242 -13.49 -14.83 -3.46
C VAL A 242 -14.75 -14.68 -2.63
N LYS A 243 -14.65 -14.02 -1.47
CA LYS A 243 -15.79 -13.75 -0.59
C LYS A 243 -16.47 -12.44 -0.97
N SER A 244 -17.72 -12.47 -1.43
CA SER A 244 -18.47 -11.24 -1.68
C SER A 244 -19.02 -10.67 -0.39
N VAL A 245 -19.01 -9.33 -0.27
CA VAL A 245 -19.50 -8.62 0.91
C VAL A 245 -20.37 -7.43 0.54
N SER A 246 -21.37 -7.17 1.36
CA SER A 246 -22.16 -5.95 1.34
C SER A 246 -21.52 -4.86 2.20
N LEU A 247 -21.52 -3.62 1.70
CA LEU A 247 -21.10 -2.43 2.45
C LEU A 247 -22.31 -1.64 3.02
N GLY A 248 -23.46 -2.28 3.07
CA GLY A 248 -24.70 -1.72 3.62
C GLY A 248 -25.65 -1.20 2.54
N LYS A 249 -26.73 -0.54 2.97
CA LYS A 249 -27.89 -0.21 2.13
C LYS A 249 -27.65 0.92 1.11
N ARG A 250 -26.57 1.67 1.21
CA ARG A 250 -26.25 2.78 0.29
C ARG A 250 -25.30 2.31 -0.79
N ILE A 251 -25.59 2.67 -2.03
CA ILE A 251 -24.67 2.46 -3.15
C ILE A 251 -23.54 3.50 -3.03
N LEU A 252 -22.32 3.02 -2.85
CA LEU A 252 -21.12 3.85 -2.82
C LEU A 252 -20.53 3.96 -4.23
N ARG A 253 -19.92 5.08 -4.53
CA ARG A 253 -19.12 5.23 -5.76
C ARG A 253 -17.85 4.37 -5.66
N THR A 254 -17.34 3.91 -6.80
CA THR A 254 -16.19 3.01 -6.86
C THR A 254 -14.96 3.56 -6.11
N GLU A 255 -14.66 4.85 -6.26
CA GLU A 255 -13.60 5.53 -5.52
C GLU A 255 -13.86 5.57 -4.00
N THR A 256 -15.11 5.72 -3.60
CA THR A 256 -15.51 5.71 -2.18
C THR A 256 -15.35 4.32 -1.58
N VAL A 257 -15.70 3.27 -2.34
CA VAL A 257 -15.54 1.86 -1.91
C VAL A 257 -14.09 1.57 -1.57
N ALA A 258 -13.15 1.93 -2.45
CA ALA A 258 -11.73 1.71 -2.25
C ALA A 258 -11.22 2.35 -0.94
N ILE A 259 -11.54 3.63 -0.74
CA ILE A 259 -11.11 4.39 0.44
C ILE A 259 -11.73 3.82 1.73
N VAL A 260 -13.03 3.53 1.71
CA VAL A 260 -13.77 3.00 2.88
C VAL A 260 -13.23 1.63 3.28
N LEU A 261 -13.05 0.72 2.33
CA LEU A 261 -12.53 -0.62 2.63
C LEU A 261 -11.09 -0.59 3.12
N ALA A 262 -10.23 0.20 2.48
CA ALA A 262 -8.86 0.39 2.96
C ALA A 262 -8.85 0.95 4.39
N SER A 263 -9.66 1.99 4.68
CA SER A 263 -9.74 2.57 6.02
C SER A 263 -10.22 1.58 7.08
N ILE A 264 -11.29 0.81 6.78
CA ILE A 264 -11.84 -0.14 7.75
C ILE A 264 -10.84 -1.27 8.01
N ILE A 265 -10.24 -1.85 6.97
CA ILE A 265 -9.29 -2.96 7.14
C ILE A 265 -8.04 -2.50 7.89
N MET A 266 -7.49 -1.33 7.54
CA MET A 266 -6.33 -0.78 8.23
C MET A 266 -6.63 -0.35 9.68
N TYR A 267 -7.87 0.04 10.00
CA TYR A 267 -8.29 0.33 11.36
C TYR A 267 -8.50 -0.95 12.19
N GLU A 268 -9.05 -1.99 11.59
CA GLU A 268 -9.46 -3.21 12.30
C GLU A 268 -8.32 -4.25 12.42
N LEU A 269 -7.40 -4.28 11.47
CA LEU A 269 -6.36 -5.33 11.35
C LEU A 269 -4.95 -4.75 11.18
N GLY A 270 -4.81 -3.49 10.78
CA GLY A 270 -3.56 -2.78 10.61
C GLY A 270 -3.27 -1.81 11.76
N ASN A 271 -2.53 -0.76 11.45
CA ASN A 271 -2.07 0.24 12.41
C ASN A 271 -2.79 1.60 12.34
N LEU A 272 -3.86 1.73 11.56
CA LEU A 272 -4.62 2.98 11.48
C LEU A 272 -5.38 3.23 12.78
N GLY A 273 -5.13 4.34 13.44
CA GLY A 273 -5.72 4.69 14.74
C GLY A 273 -4.83 4.38 15.94
N GLU A 274 -3.67 3.78 15.75
CA GLU A 274 -2.65 3.65 16.79
C GLU A 274 -2.02 5.01 17.12
N ILE A 275 -1.58 5.15 18.37
CA ILE A 275 -0.91 6.37 18.82
C ILE A 275 0.49 6.37 18.22
N CYS A 276 0.81 7.42 17.46
CA CYS A 276 2.16 7.63 16.98
C CYS A 276 3.00 8.23 18.11
N ASP A 277 3.96 7.47 18.65
CA ASP A 277 4.91 7.95 19.67
C ASP A 277 5.94 8.94 19.10
N TYR A 278 5.90 9.18 17.79
CA TYR A 278 6.78 10.12 17.11
C TYR A 278 6.32 11.57 17.32
N LEU A 279 6.61 12.09 18.47
CA LEU A 279 6.66 13.52 18.71
C LEU A 279 7.98 14.06 18.14
N GLY A 280 8.03 14.20 16.81
CA GLY A 280 9.11 14.97 16.19
C GLY A 280 9.15 16.38 16.81
N PRO A 281 10.32 16.96 17.00
CA PRO A 281 10.43 18.32 17.53
C PRO A 281 9.77 19.29 16.52
N ASN A 282 8.66 19.86 16.93
CA ASN A 282 7.85 20.88 16.24
C ASN A 282 6.68 20.35 15.37
N LEU A 283 5.54 20.13 15.99
CA LEU A 283 4.28 20.64 15.47
C LEU A 283 4.07 22.07 15.95
#